data_5360c1bdd6ad16c5e3ea75bbf15410c1
#
_entry.id   5360c1bdd6ad16c5e3ea75bbf15410c1
#
_cell.length_a   1.000
_cell.length_b   1.000
_cell.length_c   1.000
_cell.angle_alpha   90.00
_cell.angle_beta   90.00
_cell.angle_gamma   90.00
#
_symmetry.space_group_name_H-M   'P 1'
#
loop_
_entity.id
_entity.type
_entity.pdbx_description
1 polymer ?
#
loop_
_entity_poly.entity_id
_entity_poly.type
_entity_poly.pdbx_seq_one_letter_code
_entity_poly.pdbx_strand_id
1 'polypeptide(L)'
;MRPNTTIGKTITIDDLFRDGYKSVFIGAGLWKANAMHIKGESLGNVAFGIDYLANSKAFRLGDDVAVIGVGNSAMDCARTAIRNGARHVTCYARRDESCISASEYEVSYAKLEGVGFRFCKAPVEIREDGLICRDTVKGEDGKFTQVEGSETFYPHTGVIVSVSQGSESNLVKTTTGIETNQKGLLSVSEDGRTTREGVFAGGDAVMGARTVVEAVAVAKKVAVAMDEYMKSLPADTAADPYADIPVFQTPTSDVLAKQQL
;
A
#
# COMPACT_ATOMS: atom_id res chain seq x y z
N MET A 1 9.58 12.46 16.49
CA MET A 1 8.90 11.24 15.99
C MET A 1 8.27 10.51 17.16
N ARG A 2 7.01 10.09 17.05
CA ARG A 2 6.30 9.33 18.09
C ARG A 2 5.95 7.94 17.52
N PRO A 3 6.84 6.95 17.63
CA PRO A 3 6.57 5.60 17.16
C PRO A 3 5.48 4.93 18.02
N ASN A 4 4.89 3.85 17.51
CA ASN A 4 3.81 3.10 18.17
C ASN A 4 2.56 3.93 18.54
N THR A 5 2.35 5.03 17.82
CA THR A 5 1.18 5.90 18.00
C THR A 5 0.26 5.77 16.81
N THR A 6 -0.86 5.09 16.98
CA THR A 6 -1.84 4.89 15.91
C THR A 6 -2.87 6.01 15.93
N ILE A 7 -2.90 6.82 14.86
CA ILE A 7 -3.92 7.85 14.68
C ILE A 7 -5.29 7.20 14.49
N GLY A 8 -6.28 7.69 15.22
CA GLY A 8 -7.64 7.15 15.24
C GLY A 8 -7.88 6.07 16.30
N LYS A 9 -6.81 5.57 16.97
CA LYS A 9 -6.94 4.63 18.10
C LYS A 9 -6.28 5.17 19.36
N THR A 10 -5.01 5.55 19.28
CA THR A 10 -4.24 6.08 20.42
C THR A 10 -4.47 7.58 20.61
N ILE A 11 -4.40 8.32 19.52
CA ILE A 11 -4.75 9.75 19.45
C ILE A 11 -5.56 9.99 18.19
N THR A 12 -6.39 11.03 18.21
CA THR A 12 -7.21 11.45 17.07
C THR A 12 -6.59 12.68 16.38
N ILE A 13 -7.10 13.04 15.21
CA ILE A 13 -6.73 14.32 14.57
C ILE A 13 -7.21 15.51 15.42
N ASP A 14 -8.34 15.37 16.13
CA ASP A 14 -8.83 16.40 17.06
C ASP A 14 -7.86 16.61 18.22
N ASP A 15 -7.25 15.54 18.71
CA ASP A 15 -6.23 15.65 19.76
C ASP A 15 -5.00 16.41 19.27
N LEU A 16 -4.58 16.19 17.99
CA LEU A 16 -3.47 16.94 17.41
C LEU A 16 -3.77 18.45 17.34
N PHE A 17 -4.97 18.83 16.90
CA PHE A 17 -5.37 20.24 16.88
C PHE A 17 -5.45 20.84 18.28
N ARG A 18 -5.97 20.09 19.26
CA ARG A 18 -5.99 20.50 20.66
C ARG A 18 -4.59 20.66 21.26
N ASP A 19 -3.63 19.83 20.81
CA ASP A 19 -2.21 19.93 21.18
C ASP A 19 -1.49 21.12 20.50
N GLY A 20 -2.20 21.94 19.71
CA GLY A 20 -1.68 23.17 19.10
C GLY A 20 -1.16 23.01 17.66
N TYR A 21 -1.21 21.82 17.05
CA TYR A 21 -0.89 21.69 15.64
C TYR A 21 -1.89 22.47 14.78
N LYS A 22 -1.39 23.28 13.86
CA LYS A 22 -2.21 24.14 12.98
C LYS A 22 -2.63 23.44 11.70
N SER A 23 -1.91 22.42 11.31
CA SER A 23 -2.16 21.65 10.08
C SER A 23 -1.70 20.20 10.25
N VAL A 24 -2.38 19.27 9.62
CA VAL A 24 -2.07 17.84 9.64
C VAL A 24 -1.98 17.31 8.21
N PHE A 25 -0.90 16.59 7.90
CA PHE A 25 -0.75 15.88 6.62
C PHE A 25 -0.97 14.38 6.81
N ILE A 26 -1.85 13.80 6.00
CA ILE A 26 -2.13 12.37 5.97
C ILE A 26 -1.40 11.72 4.79
N GLY A 27 -0.32 11.01 5.08
CA GLY A 27 0.46 10.24 4.11
C GLY A 27 0.49 8.75 4.46
N ALA A 28 -0.66 8.19 4.90
CA ALA A 28 -0.72 6.85 5.49
C ALA A 28 -0.56 5.70 4.46
N GLY A 29 -0.65 5.98 3.16
CA GLY A 29 -0.54 4.96 2.11
C GLY A 29 -1.72 3.97 2.09
N LEU A 30 -1.47 2.77 1.53
CA LEU A 30 -2.43 1.67 1.39
C LEU A 30 -1.82 0.39 1.97
N TRP A 31 -2.14 0.06 3.21
CA TRP A 31 -1.54 -1.08 3.93
C TRP A 31 -2.48 -2.24 4.16
N LYS A 32 -3.75 -2.11 3.78
CA LYS A 32 -4.72 -3.18 3.91
C LYS A 32 -4.71 -4.06 2.66
N ALA A 33 -4.36 -5.34 2.81
CA ALA A 33 -4.50 -6.30 1.73
C ALA A 33 -5.98 -6.45 1.33
N ASN A 34 -6.25 -6.50 0.03
CA ASN A 34 -7.57 -6.86 -0.48
C ASN A 34 -7.69 -8.38 -0.56
N ALA A 35 -8.83 -8.90 -0.10
CA ALA A 35 -9.20 -10.29 -0.23
C ALA A 35 -10.02 -10.51 -1.51
N MET A 36 -9.99 -11.72 -2.04
CA MET A 36 -10.83 -12.16 -3.16
C MET A 36 -12.18 -12.70 -2.69
N HIS A 37 -12.30 -12.97 -1.39
CA HIS A 37 -13.48 -13.61 -0.78
C HIS A 37 -13.79 -15.00 -1.36
N ILE A 38 -12.75 -15.77 -1.64
CA ILE A 38 -12.85 -17.16 -2.07
C ILE A 38 -12.52 -18.11 -0.92
N LYS A 39 -13.00 -19.35 -1.03
CA LYS A 39 -12.71 -20.40 -0.05
C LYS A 39 -11.21 -20.67 0.03
N GLY A 40 -10.69 -20.78 1.25
CA GLY A 40 -9.30 -21.13 1.53
C GLY A 40 -8.33 -19.96 1.70
N GLU A 41 -8.75 -18.69 1.56
CA GLU A 41 -7.85 -17.54 1.75
C GLU A 41 -7.25 -17.42 3.17
N SER A 42 -7.85 -18.10 4.17
CA SER A 42 -7.38 -18.12 5.56
C SER A 42 -6.54 -19.35 5.92
N LEU A 43 -6.18 -20.18 4.95
CA LEU A 43 -5.34 -21.37 5.19
C LEU A 43 -3.91 -20.96 5.57
N GLY A 44 -3.22 -21.82 6.31
CA GLY A 44 -1.86 -21.57 6.81
C GLY A 44 -0.79 -21.48 5.72
N ASN A 45 -1.05 -21.99 4.52
CA ASN A 45 -0.20 -21.89 3.34
C ASN A 45 -0.49 -20.65 2.47
N VAL A 46 -1.34 -19.71 2.93
CA VAL A 46 -1.70 -18.48 2.22
C VAL A 46 -1.07 -17.28 2.89
N ALA A 47 -0.49 -16.41 2.09
CA ALA A 47 0.02 -15.11 2.51
C ALA A 47 -0.60 -13.99 1.67
N PHE A 48 -0.90 -12.85 2.28
CA PHE A 48 -1.20 -11.64 1.51
C PHE A 48 0.09 -10.94 1.10
N GLY A 49 0.16 -10.45 -0.14
CA GLY A 49 1.38 -9.94 -0.75
C GLY A 49 2.05 -8.82 0.06
N ILE A 50 1.29 -7.89 0.62
CA ILE A 50 1.85 -6.80 1.42
C ILE A 50 2.46 -7.29 2.74
N ASP A 51 1.81 -8.25 3.41
CA ASP A 51 2.32 -8.85 4.64
C ASP A 51 3.56 -9.70 4.34
N TYR A 52 3.52 -10.45 3.24
CA TYR A 52 4.65 -11.23 2.76
C TYR A 52 5.87 -10.34 2.47
N LEU A 53 5.70 -9.23 1.75
CA LEU A 53 6.80 -8.32 1.44
C LEU A 53 7.33 -7.59 2.68
N ALA A 54 6.50 -7.31 3.67
CA ALA A 54 6.92 -6.71 4.93
C ALA A 54 7.87 -7.64 5.73
N ASN A 55 7.63 -8.94 5.73
CA ASN A 55 8.47 -9.93 6.39
C ASN A 55 8.38 -11.32 5.73
N SER A 56 8.99 -11.45 4.56
CA SER A 56 8.89 -12.68 3.75
C SER A 56 9.44 -13.93 4.44
N LYS A 57 10.40 -13.78 5.37
CA LYS A 57 11.00 -14.90 6.10
C LYS A 57 10.09 -15.48 7.18
N ALA A 58 9.01 -14.79 7.56
CA ALA A 58 8.02 -15.31 8.49
C ALA A 58 7.09 -16.36 7.84
N PHE A 59 7.05 -16.43 6.52
CA PHE A 59 6.16 -17.32 5.77
C PHE A 59 6.94 -18.52 5.22
N ARG A 60 6.36 -19.73 5.38
CA ARG A 60 6.90 -20.96 4.83
C ARG A 60 5.96 -21.47 3.73
N LEU A 61 6.22 -21.04 2.50
CA LEU A 61 5.37 -21.32 1.35
C LEU A 61 5.77 -22.60 0.57
N GLY A 62 6.95 -23.18 0.89
CA GLY A 62 7.44 -24.37 0.23
C GLY A 62 8.07 -24.10 -1.14
N ASP A 63 8.16 -25.16 -1.96
CA ASP A 63 8.91 -25.16 -3.22
C ASP A 63 8.12 -24.63 -4.41
N ASP A 64 6.80 -24.84 -4.43
CA ASP A 64 5.91 -24.50 -5.54
C ASP A 64 4.91 -23.43 -5.08
N VAL A 65 5.13 -22.17 -5.50
CA VAL A 65 4.35 -21.03 -5.02
C VAL A 65 3.49 -20.44 -6.16
N ALA A 66 2.19 -20.31 -5.88
CA ALA A 66 1.30 -19.52 -6.71
C ALA A 66 1.26 -18.06 -6.24
N VAL A 67 1.35 -17.10 -7.16
CA VAL A 67 1.10 -15.69 -6.90
C VAL A 67 -0.15 -15.26 -7.66
N ILE A 68 -1.18 -14.83 -6.95
CA ILE A 68 -2.41 -14.37 -7.57
C ILE A 68 -2.32 -12.86 -7.77
N GLY A 69 -2.12 -12.47 -9.02
CA GLY A 69 -1.94 -11.07 -9.44
C GLY A 69 -0.78 -10.90 -10.42
N VAL A 70 -0.81 -9.79 -11.16
CA VAL A 70 0.19 -9.40 -12.18
C VAL A 70 0.48 -7.89 -12.15
N GLY A 71 0.41 -7.28 -10.97
CA GLY A 71 0.87 -5.91 -10.72
C GLY A 71 2.33 -5.88 -10.22
N ASN A 72 2.91 -4.69 -10.05
CA ASN A 72 4.28 -4.54 -9.55
C ASN A 72 4.50 -5.29 -8.23
N SER A 73 3.57 -5.16 -7.26
CA SER A 73 3.68 -5.90 -5.99
C SER A 73 3.63 -7.42 -6.18
N ALA A 74 2.92 -7.94 -7.19
CA ALA A 74 2.92 -9.36 -7.51
C ALA A 74 4.26 -9.81 -8.07
N MET A 75 4.92 -8.98 -8.89
CA MET A 75 6.28 -9.25 -9.37
C MET A 75 7.28 -9.26 -8.22
N ASP A 76 7.19 -8.30 -7.30
CA ASP A 76 8.01 -8.28 -6.09
C ASP A 76 7.81 -9.54 -5.23
N CYS A 77 6.56 -9.96 -5.03
CA CYS A 77 6.24 -11.19 -4.31
C CYS A 77 6.84 -12.42 -4.99
N ALA A 78 6.67 -12.56 -6.29
CA ALA A 78 7.14 -13.71 -7.06
C ALA A 78 8.68 -13.81 -7.03
N ARG A 79 9.37 -12.71 -7.27
CA ARG A 79 10.84 -12.63 -7.24
C ARG A 79 11.38 -12.87 -5.82
N THR A 80 10.69 -12.34 -4.80
CA THR A 80 11.05 -12.59 -3.39
C THR A 80 10.87 -14.06 -3.03
N ALA A 81 9.81 -14.74 -3.52
CA ALA A 81 9.61 -16.16 -3.28
C ALA A 81 10.74 -17.00 -3.89
N ILE A 82 11.18 -16.72 -5.12
CA ILE A 82 12.35 -17.37 -5.75
C ILE A 82 13.61 -17.17 -4.90
N ARG A 83 13.88 -15.93 -4.48
CA ARG A 83 15.07 -15.59 -3.68
C ARG A 83 15.04 -16.20 -2.27
N ASN A 84 13.84 -16.50 -1.75
CA ASN A 84 13.67 -17.22 -0.49
C ASN A 84 13.73 -18.75 -0.65
N GLY A 85 13.97 -19.26 -1.87
CA GLY A 85 14.23 -20.68 -2.14
C GLY A 85 13.09 -21.46 -2.78
N ALA A 86 11.99 -20.84 -3.17
CA ALA A 86 10.98 -21.50 -3.98
C ALA A 86 11.58 -21.94 -5.32
N ARG A 87 11.31 -23.18 -5.74
CA ARG A 87 11.84 -23.76 -6.99
C ARG A 87 11.01 -23.35 -8.20
N HIS A 88 9.71 -23.26 -8.00
CA HIS A 88 8.76 -22.87 -9.04
C HIS A 88 7.83 -21.81 -8.49
N VAL A 89 7.71 -20.71 -9.22
CA VAL A 89 6.76 -19.65 -8.91
C VAL A 89 5.94 -19.34 -10.15
N THR A 90 4.62 -19.33 -10.00
CA THR A 90 3.69 -19.07 -11.10
C THR A 90 2.72 -17.95 -10.73
N CYS A 91 2.68 -16.89 -11.54
CA CYS A 91 1.70 -15.82 -11.43
C CYS A 91 0.41 -16.16 -12.18
N TYR A 92 -0.73 -15.96 -11.52
CA TYR A 92 -2.06 -16.21 -12.07
C TYR A 92 -2.80 -14.91 -12.33
N ALA A 93 -3.34 -14.73 -13.51
CA ALA A 93 -4.11 -13.58 -13.91
C ALA A 93 -5.46 -13.97 -14.49
N ARG A 94 -6.55 -13.34 -14.04
CA ARG A 94 -7.90 -13.52 -14.59
C ARG A 94 -8.10 -12.89 -15.97
N ARG A 95 -7.11 -12.16 -16.49
CA ARG A 95 -7.11 -11.49 -17.79
C ARG A 95 -5.97 -12.02 -18.62
N ASP A 96 -5.95 -11.64 -19.88
CA ASP A 96 -4.87 -11.97 -20.80
C ASP A 96 -3.57 -11.17 -20.53
N GLU A 97 -2.51 -11.52 -21.22
CA GLU A 97 -1.20 -10.89 -21.06
C GLU A 97 -1.22 -9.39 -21.35
N SER A 98 -2.08 -8.90 -22.26
CA SER A 98 -2.19 -7.48 -22.57
C SER A 98 -2.70 -6.62 -21.39
N CYS A 99 -3.26 -7.27 -20.36
CA CYS A 99 -3.81 -6.63 -19.18
C CYS A 99 -2.87 -6.67 -17.97
N ILE A 100 -1.59 -7.00 -18.15
CA ILE A 100 -0.58 -6.89 -17.10
C ILE A 100 -0.49 -5.42 -16.65
N SER A 101 -0.59 -5.19 -15.35
CA SER A 101 -0.49 -3.84 -14.77
C SER A 101 0.89 -3.51 -14.20
N ALA A 102 1.78 -4.50 -14.10
CA ALA A 102 3.19 -4.28 -13.78
C ALA A 102 3.92 -3.62 -14.95
N SER A 103 4.98 -2.88 -14.66
CA SER A 103 5.85 -2.33 -15.70
C SER A 103 6.52 -3.43 -16.50
N GLU A 104 6.79 -3.20 -17.79
CA GLU A 104 7.50 -4.14 -18.65
C GLU A 104 8.84 -4.57 -18.08
N TYR A 105 9.50 -3.65 -17.41
CA TYR A 105 10.77 -3.86 -16.73
C TYR A 105 10.64 -4.91 -15.60
N GLU A 106 9.67 -4.76 -14.70
CA GLU A 106 9.44 -5.72 -13.61
C GLU A 106 9.02 -7.10 -14.13
N VAL A 107 8.18 -7.14 -15.16
CA VAL A 107 7.79 -8.41 -15.80
C VAL A 107 9.00 -9.11 -16.45
N SER A 108 9.86 -8.35 -17.12
CA SER A 108 11.08 -8.87 -17.74
C SER A 108 12.03 -9.48 -16.71
N TYR A 109 12.25 -8.82 -15.59
CA TYR A 109 13.07 -9.37 -14.50
C TYR A 109 12.43 -10.61 -13.87
N ALA A 110 11.12 -10.61 -13.64
CA ALA A 110 10.44 -11.78 -13.12
C ALA A 110 10.60 -12.99 -14.07
N LYS A 111 10.44 -12.78 -15.38
CA LYS A 111 10.67 -13.83 -16.40
C LYS A 111 12.13 -14.32 -16.40
N LEU A 112 13.10 -13.43 -16.31
CA LEU A 112 14.53 -13.79 -16.24
C LEU A 112 14.87 -14.59 -14.98
N GLU A 113 14.22 -14.32 -13.86
CA GLU A 113 14.39 -15.07 -12.61
C GLU A 113 13.59 -16.40 -12.60
N GLY A 114 12.89 -16.74 -13.68
CA GLY A 114 12.20 -18.03 -13.86
C GLY A 114 10.73 -18.04 -13.40
N VAL A 115 10.11 -16.89 -13.19
CA VAL A 115 8.68 -16.81 -12.87
C VAL A 115 7.84 -17.21 -14.08
N GLY A 116 6.94 -18.18 -13.87
CA GLY A 116 5.94 -18.59 -14.86
C GLY A 116 4.68 -17.69 -14.78
N PHE A 117 3.92 -17.66 -15.88
CA PHE A 117 2.66 -16.91 -15.97
C PHE A 117 1.54 -17.77 -16.52
N ARG A 118 0.37 -17.67 -15.92
CA ARG A 118 -0.88 -18.28 -16.39
C ARG A 118 -1.97 -17.21 -16.49
N PHE A 119 -2.31 -16.89 -17.71
CA PHE A 119 -3.34 -15.91 -18.04
C PHE A 119 -4.71 -16.57 -18.23
N CYS A 120 -5.76 -15.74 -18.18
CA CYS A 120 -7.14 -16.19 -18.32
C CYS A 120 -7.52 -17.27 -17.30
N LYS A 121 -6.98 -17.18 -16.08
CA LYS A 121 -7.22 -18.10 -14.98
C LYS A 121 -7.70 -17.32 -13.76
N ALA A 122 -8.97 -17.44 -13.42
CA ALA A 122 -9.56 -16.82 -12.25
C ALA A 122 -9.56 -17.81 -11.07
N PRO A 123 -8.81 -17.54 -9.98
CA PRO A 123 -8.85 -18.38 -8.79
C PRO A 123 -10.25 -18.38 -8.18
N VAL A 124 -10.74 -19.55 -7.79
CA VAL A 124 -12.07 -19.76 -7.19
C VAL A 124 -12.01 -20.47 -5.83
N GLU A 125 -10.97 -21.26 -5.58
CA GLU A 125 -10.74 -21.92 -4.30
C GLU A 125 -9.23 -22.11 -4.09
N ILE A 126 -8.76 -21.90 -2.87
CA ILE A 126 -7.41 -22.28 -2.42
C ILE A 126 -7.54 -23.50 -1.52
N ARG A 127 -6.62 -24.45 -1.67
CA ARG A 127 -6.51 -25.69 -0.87
C ARG A 127 -5.12 -25.77 -0.25
N GLU A 128 -4.95 -26.70 0.68
CA GLU A 128 -3.64 -26.94 1.31
C GLU A 128 -2.58 -27.42 0.29
N ASP A 129 -3.03 -28.08 -0.78
CA ASP A 129 -2.20 -28.70 -1.82
C ASP A 129 -2.22 -27.94 -3.16
N GLY A 130 -2.93 -26.82 -3.25
CA GLY A 130 -2.96 -26.05 -4.49
C GLY A 130 -4.08 -25.05 -4.67
N LEU A 131 -4.33 -24.71 -5.91
CA LEU A 131 -5.22 -23.66 -6.35
C LEU A 131 -6.20 -24.19 -7.41
N ILE A 132 -7.49 -23.90 -7.27
CA ILE A 132 -8.49 -24.15 -8.32
C ILE A 132 -8.77 -22.83 -9.04
N CYS A 133 -8.63 -22.86 -10.37
CA CYS A 133 -8.98 -21.73 -11.23
C CYS A 133 -10.05 -22.14 -12.23
N ARG A 134 -10.92 -21.18 -12.58
CA ARG A 134 -11.76 -21.22 -13.77
C ARG A 134 -11.10 -20.50 -14.92
N ASP A 135 -11.37 -20.94 -16.11
CA ASP A 135 -11.00 -20.21 -17.32
C ASP A 135 -11.81 -18.92 -17.41
N THR A 136 -11.23 -17.91 -18.03
CA THR A 136 -11.93 -16.67 -18.34
C THR A 136 -11.84 -16.37 -19.82
N VAL A 137 -12.91 -15.81 -20.37
CA VAL A 137 -13.02 -15.41 -21.76
C VAL A 137 -13.33 -13.93 -21.85
N LYS A 138 -12.66 -13.24 -22.77
CA LYS A 138 -12.93 -11.82 -23.04
C LYS A 138 -14.17 -11.71 -23.93
N GLY A 139 -15.19 -11.02 -23.44
CA GLY A 139 -16.39 -10.71 -24.20
C GLY A 139 -16.18 -9.58 -25.21
N GLU A 140 -17.17 -9.36 -26.07
CA GLU A 140 -17.17 -8.25 -27.05
C GLU A 140 -17.10 -6.87 -26.37
N ASP A 141 -17.62 -6.76 -25.15
CA ASP A 141 -17.54 -5.56 -24.30
C ASP A 141 -16.15 -5.34 -23.65
N GLY A 142 -15.19 -6.23 -23.94
CA GLY A 142 -13.84 -6.21 -23.40
C GLY A 142 -13.73 -6.71 -21.96
N LYS A 143 -14.82 -7.14 -21.31
CA LYS A 143 -14.80 -7.70 -19.96
C LYS A 143 -14.49 -9.19 -20.00
N PHE A 144 -13.79 -9.66 -18.96
CA PHE A 144 -13.47 -11.07 -18.77
C PHE A 144 -14.51 -11.71 -17.86
N THR A 145 -15.15 -12.77 -18.34
CA THR A 145 -16.15 -13.59 -17.62
C THR A 145 -15.59 -14.98 -17.37
N GLN A 146 -15.93 -15.57 -16.22
CA GLN A 146 -15.55 -16.94 -15.90
C GLN A 146 -16.40 -17.91 -16.70
N VAL A 147 -15.78 -19.02 -17.15
CA VAL A 147 -16.44 -20.12 -17.85
C VAL A 147 -16.85 -21.16 -16.80
N GLU A 148 -18.12 -21.43 -16.66
CA GLU A 148 -18.62 -22.45 -15.73
C GLU A 148 -18.19 -23.86 -16.21
N GLY A 149 -17.83 -24.72 -15.25
CA GLY A 149 -17.39 -26.09 -15.54
C GLY A 149 -15.96 -26.21 -16.08
N SER A 150 -15.18 -25.11 -16.09
CA SER A 150 -13.79 -25.11 -16.54
C SER A 150 -12.78 -25.19 -15.38
N GLU A 151 -13.22 -25.60 -14.20
CA GLU A 151 -12.38 -25.68 -13.02
C GLU A 151 -11.19 -26.62 -13.25
N THR A 152 -9.99 -26.08 -13.06
CA THR A 152 -8.74 -26.84 -13.15
C THR A 152 -7.96 -26.69 -11.87
N PHE A 153 -7.48 -27.81 -11.33
CA PHE A 153 -6.60 -27.82 -10.16
C PHE A 153 -5.14 -27.64 -10.60
N TYR A 154 -4.43 -26.78 -9.88
CA TYR A 154 -3.00 -26.52 -10.02
C TYR A 154 -2.31 -26.80 -8.68
N PRO A 155 -1.39 -27.78 -8.63
CA PRO A 155 -0.68 -28.12 -7.39
C PRO A 155 0.31 -27.02 -7.01
N HIS A 156 0.22 -26.57 -5.75
CA HIS A 156 1.12 -25.59 -5.14
C HIS A 156 1.24 -25.84 -3.64
N THR A 157 2.42 -25.59 -3.09
CA THR A 157 2.67 -25.71 -1.65
C THR A 157 2.31 -24.43 -0.89
N GLY A 158 2.30 -23.28 -1.57
CA GLY A 158 1.95 -22.01 -0.99
C GLY A 158 1.28 -21.06 -1.98
N VAL A 159 0.50 -20.12 -1.47
CA VAL A 159 -0.22 -19.14 -2.29
C VAL A 159 0.02 -17.73 -1.73
N ILE A 160 0.35 -16.79 -2.60
CA ILE A 160 0.45 -15.36 -2.28
C ILE A 160 -0.68 -14.62 -2.99
N VAL A 161 -1.56 -13.99 -2.22
CA VAL A 161 -2.65 -13.17 -2.75
C VAL A 161 -2.18 -11.72 -2.90
N SER A 162 -1.99 -11.26 -4.14
CA SER A 162 -1.48 -9.92 -4.48
C SER A 162 -2.43 -9.19 -5.45
N VAL A 163 -3.70 -9.05 -5.02
CA VAL A 163 -4.81 -8.49 -5.82
C VAL A 163 -5.13 -7.05 -5.44
N SER A 164 -4.12 -6.22 -5.33
CA SER A 164 -4.18 -4.82 -4.90
C SER A 164 -4.35 -4.61 -3.38
N GLN A 165 -4.38 -3.35 -2.98
CA GLN A 165 -4.40 -2.90 -1.59
C GLN A 165 -5.44 -1.80 -1.41
N GLY A 166 -5.94 -1.66 -0.19
CA GLY A 166 -6.89 -0.64 0.20
C GLY A 166 -6.39 0.23 1.35
N SER A 167 -7.13 1.27 1.65
CA SER A 167 -6.84 2.14 2.78
C SER A 167 -7.31 1.53 4.09
N GLU A 168 -6.57 1.81 5.17
CA GLU A 168 -7.04 1.59 6.54
C GLU A 168 -8.16 2.59 6.87
N SER A 169 -9.36 2.09 7.14
CA SER A 169 -10.53 2.95 7.36
C SER A 169 -10.60 3.59 8.75
N ASN A 170 -9.73 3.20 9.71
CA ASN A 170 -9.82 3.66 11.09
C ASN A 170 -9.67 5.18 11.21
N LEU A 171 -8.72 5.79 10.51
CA LEU A 171 -8.49 7.23 10.55
C LEU A 171 -9.75 8.00 10.11
N VAL A 172 -10.38 7.59 9.02
CA VAL A 172 -11.61 8.23 8.50
C VAL A 172 -12.78 8.03 9.45
N LYS A 173 -12.97 6.81 9.98
CA LYS A 173 -14.07 6.48 10.89
C LYS A 173 -14.00 7.22 12.23
N THR A 174 -12.81 7.59 12.66
CA THR A 174 -12.57 8.27 13.95
C THR A 174 -12.35 9.76 13.81
N THR A 175 -12.43 10.31 12.59
CA THR A 175 -12.22 11.73 12.32
C THR A 175 -13.43 12.30 11.60
N THR A 176 -14.15 13.19 12.27
CA THR A 176 -15.32 13.89 11.68
C THR A 176 -14.87 14.81 10.54
N GLY A 177 -15.64 14.84 9.45
CA GLY A 177 -15.45 15.79 8.35
C GLY A 177 -14.42 15.35 7.31
N ILE A 178 -13.84 14.14 7.41
CA ILE A 178 -13.01 13.57 6.34
C ILE A 178 -13.85 12.60 5.52
N GLU A 179 -13.90 12.82 4.22
CA GLU A 179 -14.62 11.99 3.27
C GLU A 179 -13.68 11.16 2.39
N THR A 180 -14.22 10.05 1.90
CA THR A 180 -13.55 9.18 0.94
C THR A 180 -14.38 9.03 -0.32
N ASN A 181 -13.73 8.76 -1.43
CA ASN A 181 -14.39 8.41 -2.68
C ASN A 181 -14.92 6.95 -2.64
N GLN A 182 -15.57 6.52 -3.72
CA GLN A 182 -16.13 5.17 -3.85
C GLN A 182 -15.10 4.04 -3.72
N LYS A 183 -13.80 4.33 -3.90
CA LYS A 183 -12.70 3.37 -3.74
C LYS A 183 -12.11 3.37 -2.33
N GLY A 184 -12.66 4.17 -1.41
CA GLY A 184 -12.16 4.32 -0.04
C GLY A 184 -10.88 5.16 0.07
N LEU A 185 -10.48 5.87 -0.99
CA LEU A 185 -9.36 6.81 -0.97
C LEU A 185 -9.84 8.18 -0.47
N LEU A 186 -8.96 8.93 0.19
CA LEU A 186 -9.29 10.25 0.71
C LEU A 186 -9.66 11.21 -0.42
N SER A 187 -10.78 11.89 -0.27
CA SER A 187 -11.22 12.94 -1.17
C SER A 187 -10.45 14.23 -0.88
N VAL A 188 -9.74 14.75 -1.88
CA VAL A 188 -8.97 15.98 -1.75
C VAL A 188 -9.19 16.89 -2.97
N SER A 189 -8.95 18.18 -2.79
CA SER A 189 -8.80 19.16 -3.86
C SER A 189 -7.46 18.97 -4.60
N GLU A 190 -7.26 19.73 -5.66
CA GLU A 190 -6.05 19.66 -6.49
C GLU A 190 -4.75 19.99 -5.72
N ASP A 191 -4.87 20.80 -4.66
CA ASP A 191 -3.78 21.19 -3.76
C ASP A 191 -3.67 20.32 -2.51
N GLY A 192 -4.42 19.19 -2.47
CA GLY A 192 -4.33 18.18 -1.41
C GLY A 192 -5.13 18.48 -0.14
N ARG A 193 -6.00 19.51 -0.13
CA ARG A 193 -6.89 19.78 1.00
C ARG A 193 -7.96 18.69 1.07
N THR A 194 -8.14 18.10 2.24
CA THR A 194 -9.27 17.19 2.48
C THR A 194 -10.56 17.98 2.68
N THR A 195 -11.67 17.28 2.86
CA THR A 195 -12.96 17.89 3.23
C THR A 195 -12.97 18.48 4.63
N ARG A 196 -11.96 18.21 5.45
CA ARG A 196 -11.77 18.78 6.77
C ARG A 196 -10.71 19.88 6.75
N GLU A 197 -11.09 21.06 7.24
CA GLU A 197 -10.20 22.22 7.33
C GLU A 197 -8.92 21.93 8.13
N GLY A 198 -7.78 22.42 7.65
CA GLY A 198 -6.47 22.20 8.25
C GLY A 198 -5.89 20.80 8.05
N VAL A 199 -6.62 19.90 7.38
CA VAL A 199 -6.16 18.54 7.11
C VAL A 199 -5.90 18.36 5.61
N PHE A 200 -4.69 17.90 5.31
CA PHE A 200 -4.20 17.68 3.94
C PHE A 200 -3.83 16.21 3.76
N ALA A 201 -3.83 15.74 2.52
CA ALA A 201 -3.43 14.38 2.22
C ALA A 201 -2.74 14.26 0.87
N GLY A 202 -1.93 13.21 0.72
CA GLY A 202 -1.23 12.90 -0.53
C GLY A 202 -0.74 11.46 -0.59
N GLY A 203 -0.08 11.11 -1.70
CA GLY A 203 0.41 9.77 -1.95
C GLY A 203 -0.70 8.75 -2.19
N ASP A 204 -0.43 7.48 -1.92
CA ASP A 204 -1.34 6.37 -2.24
C ASP A 204 -2.70 6.46 -1.54
N ALA A 205 -2.76 7.10 -0.36
CA ALA A 205 -4.01 7.32 0.36
C ALA A 205 -5.04 8.15 -0.44
N VAL A 206 -4.57 8.93 -1.42
CA VAL A 206 -5.37 9.79 -2.30
C VAL A 206 -5.45 9.24 -3.72
N MET A 207 -4.31 8.86 -4.29
CA MET A 207 -4.20 8.50 -5.71
C MET A 207 -4.39 7.02 -6.01
N GLY A 208 -4.44 6.16 -4.98
CA GLY A 208 -4.24 4.73 -5.14
C GLY A 208 -2.75 4.38 -5.27
N ALA A 209 -2.44 3.09 -5.43
CA ALA A 209 -1.06 2.63 -5.52
C ALA A 209 -0.33 3.26 -6.72
N ARG A 210 0.71 4.03 -6.44
CA ARG A 210 1.50 4.81 -7.40
C ARG A 210 2.99 4.68 -7.09
N THR A 211 3.81 5.33 -7.92
CA THR A 211 5.26 5.38 -7.74
C THR A 211 5.67 6.40 -6.66
N VAL A 212 6.84 6.18 -6.07
CA VAL A 212 7.44 7.14 -5.11
C VAL A 212 7.63 8.52 -5.74
N VAL A 213 8.00 8.57 -7.03
CA VAL A 213 8.19 9.86 -7.76
C VAL A 213 6.91 10.65 -7.82
N GLU A 214 5.76 10.00 -8.12
CA GLU A 214 4.45 10.63 -8.13
C GLU A 214 4.04 11.11 -6.73
N ALA A 215 4.27 10.29 -5.70
CA ALA A 215 3.99 10.66 -4.32
C ALA A 215 4.79 11.90 -3.89
N VAL A 216 6.09 11.96 -4.22
CA VAL A 216 6.96 13.13 -3.94
C VAL A 216 6.48 14.38 -4.70
N ALA A 217 6.10 14.23 -5.96
CA ALA A 217 5.60 15.35 -6.76
C ALA A 217 4.32 15.97 -6.15
N VAL A 218 3.39 15.12 -5.70
CA VAL A 218 2.18 15.58 -5.01
C VAL A 218 2.51 16.21 -3.66
N ALA A 219 3.37 15.57 -2.85
CA ALA A 219 3.74 16.07 -1.53
C ALA A 219 4.35 17.48 -1.58
N LYS A 220 5.12 17.82 -2.62
CA LYS A 220 5.66 19.17 -2.82
C LYS A 220 4.56 20.21 -3.00
N LYS A 221 3.53 19.92 -3.80
CA LYS A 221 2.38 20.83 -4.00
C LYS A 221 1.60 21.00 -2.69
N VAL A 222 1.33 19.89 -2.01
CA VAL A 222 0.60 19.90 -0.74
C VAL A 222 1.35 20.68 0.33
N ALA A 223 2.68 20.55 0.40
CA ALA A 223 3.50 21.32 1.36
C ALA A 223 3.36 22.85 1.16
N VAL A 224 3.30 23.33 -0.08
CA VAL A 224 3.05 24.75 -0.37
C VAL A 224 1.66 25.15 0.10
N ALA A 225 0.63 24.36 -0.20
CA ALA A 225 -0.74 24.66 0.23
C ALA A 225 -0.90 24.65 1.76
N MET A 226 -0.18 23.76 2.46
CA MET A 226 -0.14 23.75 3.92
C MET A 226 0.53 24.99 4.50
N ASP A 227 1.64 25.42 3.92
CA ASP A 227 2.36 26.64 4.34
C ASP A 227 1.49 27.89 4.15
N GLU A 228 0.85 28.03 3.00
CA GLU A 228 -0.09 29.12 2.70
C GLU A 228 -1.29 29.11 3.66
N TYR A 229 -1.86 27.95 3.94
CA TYR A 229 -2.94 27.81 4.92
C TYR A 229 -2.50 28.26 6.31
N MET A 230 -1.36 27.77 6.82
CA MET A 230 -0.86 28.15 8.14
C MET A 230 -0.55 29.65 8.25
N LYS A 231 -0.02 30.27 7.18
CA LYS A 231 0.21 31.72 7.13
C LYS A 231 -1.08 32.53 7.09
N SER A 232 -2.18 31.97 6.61
CA SER A 232 -3.49 32.63 6.60
C SER A 232 -4.22 32.60 7.94
N LEU A 233 -3.77 31.75 8.87
CA LEU A 233 -4.37 31.68 10.20
C LEU A 233 -4.03 32.93 11.03
N PRO A 234 -4.92 33.35 11.94
CA PRO A 234 -4.60 34.41 12.91
C PRO A 234 -3.32 34.06 13.67
N ALA A 235 -2.51 35.10 13.93
CA ALA A 235 -1.33 34.93 14.76
C ALA A 235 -1.72 34.36 16.14
N ASP A 236 -0.97 33.38 16.63
CA ASP A 236 -1.17 32.85 17.96
C ASP A 236 -0.91 33.97 19.00
N THR A 237 -1.96 34.41 19.68
CA THR A 237 -1.84 35.40 20.76
C THR A 237 -1.49 34.75 22.09
N ALA A 238 -1.50 33.42 22.16
CA ALA A 238 -1.03 32.71 23.35
C ALA A 238 0.50 32.79 23.43
N ALA A 239 1.02 33.13 24.61
CA ALA A 239 2.45 33.06 24.86
C ALA A 239 2.94 31.65 24.55
N ASP A 240 3.99 31.54 23.75
CA ASP A 240 4.59 30.25 23.41
C ASP A 240 4.99 29.54 24.72
N PRO A 241 4.34 28.44 25.11
CA PRO A 241 4.66 27.73 26.35
C PRO A 241 6.09 27.17 26.36
N TYR A 242 6.78 27.25 25.23
CA TYR A 242 8.15 26.76 25.02
C TYR A 242 9.15 27.90 24.76
N ALA A 243 8.72 29.16 24.83
CA ALA A 243 9.58 30.33 24.57
C ALA A 243 10.84 30.35 25.45
N ASP A 244 10.75 29.80 26.66
CA ASP A 244 11.85 29.75 27.65
C ASP A 244 12.67 28.43 27.56
N ILE A 245 12.31 27.50 26.69
CA ILE A 245 13.11 26.29 26.48
C ILE A 245 14.29 26.64 25.57
N PRO A 246 15.54 26.47 26.03
CA PRO A 246 16.70 26.69 25.17
C PRO A 246 16.62 25.84 23.92
N VAL A 247 16.58 26.48 22.77
CA VAL A 247 16.69 25.77 21.48
C VAL A 247 18.04 25.06 21.45
N PHE A 248 18.03 23.75 21.46
CA PHE A 248 19.24 22.96 21.35
C PHE A 248 19.85 23.21 19.97
N GLN A 249 20.82 24.10 19.91
CA GLN A 249 21.58 24.33 18.69
C GLN A 249 22.44 23.09 18.45
N THR A 250 22.21 22.41 17.33
CA THR A 250 23.11 21.35 16.89
C THR A 250 24.53 21.94 16.81
N PRO A 251 25.52 21.36 17.49
CA PRO A 251 26.90 21.88 17.42
C PRO A 251 27.32 22.01 15.97
N THR A 252 27.82 23.15 15.58
CA THR A 252 28.39 23.33 14.24
C THR A 252 29.60 22.41 14.08
N SER A 253 29.93 22.06 12.84
CA SER A 253 31.09 21.19 12.52
C SER A 253 32.38 21.61 13.25
N ASP A 254 32.55 22.88 13.48
CA ASP A 254 33.71 23.47 14.17
C ASP A 254 33.76 23.16 15.67
N VAL A 255 32.59 22.97 16.32
CA VAL A 255 32.50 22.58 17.74
C VAL A 255 32.75 21.09 17.89
N LEU A 256 32.28 20.27 16.97
CA LEU A 256 32.54 18.81 16.96
C LEU A 256 34.02 18.50 16.68
N ALA A 257 34.68 19.26 15.81
CA ALA A 257 36.10 19.08 15.51
C ALA A 257 37.02 19.41 16.73
N LYS A 258 36.60 20.32 17.62
CA LYS A 258 37.32 20.67 18.85
C LYS A 258 37.13 19.68 20.00
N GLN A 259 36.15 18.80 19.95
CA GLN A 259 35.91 17.78 20.97
C GLN A 259 36.59 16.45 20.67
N GLN A 260 37.27 16.33 19.53
CA GLN A 260 38.05 15.12 19.12
C GLN A 260 39.56 15.30 19.30
N LEU A 261 40.02 16.36 19.90
CA LEU A 261 41.39 16.61 20.33
C LEU A 261 41.48 16.56 21.88
#